data_568764d26859ef160b8cd7a045d0d042
#
_entry.id   568764d26859ef160b8cd7a045d0d042
#
_cell.length_a   1.000
_cell.length_b   1.000
_cell.length_c   1.000
_cell.angle_alpha   90.00
_cell.angle_beta   90.00
_cell.angle_gamma   90.00
#
_symmetry.space_group_name_H-M   'P 1'
#
loop_
_entity.id
_entity.type
_entity.pdbx_description
1 polymer ?
#
loop_
_entity_poly.entity_id
_entity_poly.type
_entity_poly.pdbx_seq_one_letter_code
_entity_poly.pdbx_strand_id
1 'polypeptide(L)'
;MSNSQYLYVGTYTRLAPHLEAANGSGIHLYALDLDTGALRCNSEPIVIDNPSYLSIDKIGNRLFSVSEIEQHEEGGISAYAIDPDSGALTYINSQQANGSAACYVSINDTGSTALLANYGTGNVCSYPVADNGELSVASAIHQHQGSGPNSERQEAAHAHSIVLSPDNKFAFAADLGSDQIISYQLHSDTGQLLPLAALQLQAGSGPRHLVFHPTQNFAFLISELISQVTLLSYDATSGELRVL
;
A
#
# COMPACT_ATOMS: atom_id res chain seq x y z
N MET A 1 -2.21 -24.42 23.97
CA MET A 1 -1.72 -23.71 22.80
C MET A 1 -1.52 -22.28 23.25
N SER A 2 -0.38 -21.65 22.98
CA SER A 2 -0.20 -20.23 23.34
C SER A 2 -1.18 -19.38 22.55
N ASN A 3 -1.91 -18.49 23.22
CA ASN A 3 -2.80 -17.50 22.61
C ASN A 3 -1.94 -16.36 22.01
N SER A 4 -1.19 -16.68 20.93
CA SER A 4 -0.23 -15.76 20.33
C SER A 4 -0.50 -15.57 18.83
N GLN A 5 -0.19 -14.37 18.34
CA GLN A 5 -0.29 -13.97 16.95
C GLN A 5 1.06 -13.44 16.46
N TYR A 6 1.38 -13.62 15.19
CA TYR A 6 2.58 -13.04 14.59
C TYR A 6 2.32 -11.58 14.17
N LEU A 7 3.33 -10.75 14.40
CA LEU A 7 3.33 -9.32 14.01
C LEU A 7 4.60 -9.04 13.21
N TYR A 8 4.44 -8.46 12.02
CA TYR A 8 5.55 -8.03 11.18
C TYR A 8 5.69 -6.51 11.25
N VAL A 9 6.91 -6.04 11.43
CA VAL A 9 7.23 -4.61 11.53
C VAL A 9 8.32 -4.27 10.52
N GLY A 10 7.96 -3.46 9.53
CA GLY A 10 8.91 -2.87 8.60
C GLY A 10 9.60 -1.65 9.21
N THR A 11 10.84 -1.42 8.84
CA THR A 11 11.67 -0.33 9.39
C THR A 11 12.46 0.38 8.30
N TYR A 12 12.80 1.66 8.51
CA TYR A 12 13.72 2.35 7.61
C TYR A 12 15.16 1.92 7.91
N THR A 13 15.84 1.44 6.87
CA THR A 13 17.22 0.93 6.90
C THR A 13 18.20 1.86 6.19
N ARG A 14 17.69 2.72 5.30
CA ARG A 14 18.45 3.74 4.57
C ARG A 14 17.80 5.11 4.78
N LEU A 15 18.61 6.16 4.78
CA LEU A 15 18.11 7.54 4.88
C LEU A 15 17.22 7.88 3.68
N ALA A 16 16.14 8.59 3.96
CA ALA A 16 15.26 9.23 3.00
C ALA A 16 15.15 10.72 3.34
N PRO A 17 14.75 11.61 2.40
CA PRO A 17 14.75 13.06 2.63
C PRO A 17 13.96 13.53 3.86
N HIS A 18 12.95 12.79 4.26
CA HIS A 18 12.08 13.10 5.40
C HIS A 18 12.56 12.48 6.73
N LEU A 19 13.72 11.80 6.76
CA LEU A 19 14.24 11.10 7.93
C LEU A 19 15.51 11.75 8.46
N GLU A 20 15.58 11.93 9.78
CA GLU A 20 16.81 12.34 10.47
C GLU A 20 17.75 11.15 10.70
N ALA A 21 17.22 9.93 10.84
CA ALA A 21 17.99 8.70 11.03
C ALA A 21 17.25 7.49 10.46
N ALA A 22 18.01 6.46 10.06
CA ALA A 22 17.49 5.17 9.61
C ALA A 22 18.30 4.05 10.26
N ASN A 23 17.87 3.63 11.45
CA ASN A 23 18.57 2.65 12.30
C ASN A 23 17.90 1.26 12.28
N GLY A 24 16.92 1.04 11.39
CA GLY A 24 16.25 -0.23 11.23
C GLY A 24 17.11 -1.25 10.51
N SER A 25 16.68 -2.50 10.48
CA SER A 25 17.40 -3.61 9.84
C SER A 25 16.55 -4.43 8.88
N GLY A 26 15.35 -3.96 8.52
CA GLY A 26 14.45 -4.61 7.58
C GLY A 26 13.10 -4.96 8.18
N ILE A 27 12.58 -6.16 7.89
CA ILE A 27 11.31 -6.66 8.44
C ILE A 27 11.58 -7.51 9.66
N HIS A 28 11.01 -7.11 10.80
CA HIS A 28 11.09 -7.83 12.08
C HIS A 28 9.84 -8.68 12.29
N LEU A 29 10.03 -9.89 12.82
CA LEU A 29 8.97 -10.79 13.26
C LEU A 29 8.89 -10.81 14.79
N TYR A 30 7.70 -10.53 15.31
CA TYR A 30 7.39 -10.65 16.74
C TYR A 30 6.25 -11.64 16.96
N ALA A 31 6.30 -12.35 18.07
CA ALA A 31 5.16 -13.05 18.64
C ALA A 31 4.46 -12.12 19.64
N LEU A 32 3.18 -11.84 19.41
CA LEU A 32 2.30 -11.08 20.29
C LEU A 32 1.51 -12.03 21.16
N ASP A 33 1.68 -11.94 22.46
CA ASP A 33 0.86 -12.63 23.46
C ASP A 33 -0.48 -11.87 23.58
N LEU A 34 -1.58 -12.49 23.16
CA LEU A 34 -2.90 -11.86 23.14
C LEU A 34 -3.53 -11.66 24.52
N ASP A 35 -3.05 -12.37 25.55
CA ASP A 35 -3.56 -12.23 26.93
C ASP A 35 -2.88 -11.05 27.66
N THR A 36 -1.60 -10.81 27.37
CA THR A 36 -0.80 -9.81 28.08
C THR A 36 -0.40 -8.60 27.25
N GLY A 37 -0.51 -8.70 25.91
CA GLY A 37 -0.01 -7.68 24.96
C GLY A 37 1.51 -7.67 24.82
N ALA A 38 2.24 -8.62 25.43
CA ALA A 38 3.68 -8.68 25.38
C ALA A 38 4.19 -9.07 23.98
N LEU A 39 5.21 -8.36 23.50
CA LEU A 39 5.92 -8.67 22.26
C LEU A 39 7.23 -9.38 22.56
N ARG A 40 7.51 -10.44 21.82
CA ARG A 40 8.80 -11.15 21.84
C ARG A 40 9.37 -11.19 20.44
N CYS A 41 10.61 -10.76 20.25
CA CYS A 41 11.32 -10.95 18.99
C CYS A 41 11.45 -12.45 18.72
N ASN A 42 11.05 -12.88 17.52
CA ASN A 42 10.93 -14.29 17.18
C ASN A 42 12.03 -14.80 16.23
N SER A 43 12.72 -13.88 15.55
CA SER A 43 13.81 -14.22 14.61
C SER A 43 14.68 -13.01 14.33
N GLU A 44 15.84 -13.24 13.68
CA GLU A 44 16.59 -12.18 13.04
C GLU A 44 15.73 -11.49 11.97
N PRO A 45 15.93 -10.18 11.73
CA PRO A 45 15.18 -9.45 10.73
C PRO A 45 15.49 -9.93 9.31
N ILE A 46 14.49 -9.85 8.42
CA ILE A 46 14.71 -10.01 6.98
C ILE A 46 15.33 -8.72 6.45
N VAL A 47 16.54 -8.83 5.92
CA VAL A 47 17.27 -7.68 5.36
C VAL A 47 16.64 -7.27 4.03
N ILE A 48 16.09 -6.08 3.99
CA ILE A 48 15.51 -5.42 2.82
C ILE A 48 15.57 -3.91 3.05
N ASP A 49 15.74 -3.13 2.00
CA ASP A 49 15.83 -1.68 2.10
C ASP A 49 14.45 -1.03 2.27
N ASN A 50 14.31 -0.21 3.30
CA ASN A 50 13.15 0.62 3.63
C ASN A 50 11.78 -0.08 3.41
N PRO A 51 11.49 -1.21 4.06
CA PRO A 51 10.16 -1.85 4.00
C PRO A 51 9.14 -1.06 4.82
N SER A 52 8.83 0.17 4.38
CA SER A 52 8.02 1.13 5.12
C SER A 52 6.53 0.75 5.18
N TYR A 53 6.06 -0.09 4.26
CA TYR A 53 4.69 -0.59 4.24
C TYR A 53 4.63 -2.07 3.90
N LEU A 54 3.79 -2.81 4.63
CA LEU A 54 3.59 -4.24 4.50
C LEU A 54 2.11 -4.56 4.31
N SER A 55 1.81 -5.57 3.50
CA SER A 55 0.46 -6.11 3.35
C SER A 55 0.50 -7.63 3.40
N ILE A 56 -0.46 -8.25 4.08
CA ILE A 56 -0.62 -9.70 4.14
C ILE A 56 -1.87 -10.07 3.33
N ASP A 57 -1.80 -11.16 2.56
CA ASP A 57 -2.97 -11.64 1.84
C ASP A 57 -4.06 -12.15 2.80
N LYS A 58 -5.30 -12.24 2.31
CA LYS A 58 -6.47 -12.60 3.13
C LYS A 58 -6.36 -13.98 3.77
N ILE A 59 -5.61 -14.89 3.15
CA ILE A 59 -5.38 -16.25 3.66
C ILE A 59 -4.33 -16.22 4.78
N GLY A 60 -3.44 -15.23 4.80
CA GLY A 60 -2.39 -15.09 5.81
C GLY A 60 -1.15 -15.93 5.52
N ASN A 61 -0.93 -16.34 4.28
CA ASN A 61 0.21 -17.17 3.89
C ASN A 61 1.25 -16.43 3.03
N ARG A 62 1.02 -15.17 2.68
CA ARG A 62 1.96 -14.33 1.92
C ARG A 62 2.01 -12.92 2.48
N LEU A 63 3.21 -12.36 2.51
CA LEU A 63 3.46 -10.98 2.85
C LEU A 63 4.07 -10.27 1.64
N PHE A 64 3.59 -9.05 1.38
CA PHE A 64 4.13 -8.15 0.38
C PHE A 64 4.71 -6.92 1.06
N SER A 65 5.88 -6.48 0.62
CA SER A 65 6.60 -5.33 1.16
C SER A 65 6.97 -4.36 0.06
N VAL A 66 6.86 -3.08 0.32
CA VAL A 66 7.54 -2.07 -0.51
C VAL A 66 9.02 -2.00 -0.17
N SER A 67 9.82 -1.44 -1.08
CA SER A 67 11.12 -0.83 -0.79
C SER A 67 11.04 0.64 -1.15
N GLU A 68 10.86 1.50 -0.15
CA GLU A 68 10.67 2.94 -0.32
C GLU A 68 12.01 3.64 -0.57
N ILE A 69 12.41 3.68 -1.84
CA ILE A 69 13.67 4.24 -2.29
C ILE A 69 13.38 5.37 -3.28
N GLU A 70 14.07 6.50 -3.10
CA GLU A 70 13.91 7.69 -3.97
C GLU A 70 14.46 7.46 -5.37
N GLN A 71 15.53 6.66 -5.50
CA GLN A 71 16.13 6.34 -6.79
C GLN A 71 15.20 5.42 -7.58
N HIS A 72 14.76 5.91 -8.73
CA HIS A 72 13.69 5.32 -9.55
C HIS A 72 13.85 3.81 -9.85
N GLU A 73 15.06 3.32 -10.03
CA GLU A 73 15.31 1.92 -10.41
C GLU A 73 15.68 1.01 -9.22
N GLU A 74 15.80 1.56 -8.00
CA GLU A 74 16.22 0.81 -6.82
C GLU A 74 15.04 0.35 -5.95
N GLY A 75 13.89 1.09 -5.99
CA GLY A 75 12.69 0.76 -5.24
C GLY A 75 11.91 -0.41 -5.86
N GLY A 76 11.09 -1.08 -5.06
CA GLY A 76 10.36 -2.24 -5.54
C GLY A 76 9.22 -2.72 -4.65
N ILE A 77 8.64 -3.81 -5.12
CA ILE A 77 7.71 -4.65 -4.37
C ILE A 77 8.31 -6.04 -4.23
N SER A 78 8.31 -6.60 -3.02
CA SER A 78 8.83 -7.94 -2.71
C SER A 78 7.72 -8.83 -2.15
N ALA A 79 7.74 -10.11 -2.51
CA ALA A 79 6.83 -11.12 -2.02
C ALA A 79 7.55 -12.16 -1.16
N TYR A 80 6.90 -12.59 -0.08
CA TYR A 80 7.38 -13.58 0.87
C TYR A 80 6.28 -14.60 1.16
N ALA A 81 6.64 -15.88 1.29
CA ALA A 81 5.79 -16.89 1.89
C ALA A 81 5.89 -16.81 3.41
N ILE A 82 4.76 -16.96 4.09
CA ILE A 82 4.66 -17.04 5.55
C ILE A 82 4.54 -18.50 5.96
N ASP A 83 5.44 -18.97 6.78
CA ASP A 83 5.31 -20.29 7.42
C ASP A 83 4.20 -20.20 8.49
N PRO A 84 3.14 -21.03 8.40
CA PRO A 84 1.97 -20.90 9.28
C PRO A 84 2.26 -21.28 10.74
N ASP A 85 3.29 -22.09 11.00
CA ASP A 85 3.61 -22.57 12.34
C ASP A 85 4.56 -21.62 13.09
N SER A 86 5.51 -21.01 12.38
CA SER A 86 6.56 -20.17 12.96
C SER A 86 6.43 -18.68 12.64
N GLY A 87 5.61 -18.32 11.64
CA GLY A 87 5.54 -16.97 11.09
C GLY A 87 6.76 -16.55 10.28
N ALA A 88 7.73 -17.46 10.07
CA ALA A 88 8.96 -17.15 9.36
C ALA A 88 8.67 -16.79 7.89
N LEU A 89 9.40 -15.77 7.39
CA LEU A 89 9.29 -15.31 6.01
C LEU A 89 10.32 -16.02 5.13
N THR A 90 9.86 -16.56 4.01
CA THR A 90 10.72 -17.05 2.93
C THR A 90 10.55 -16.16 1.71
N TYR A 91 11.64 -15.54 1.24
CA TYR A 91 11.63 -14.69 0.04
C TYR A 91 11.19 -15.50 -1.18
N ILE A 92 10.26 -14.94 -1.96
CA ILE A 92 9.80 -15.51 -3.23
C ILE A 92 10.51 -14.81 -4.38
N ASN A 93 10.15 -13.55 -4.64
CA ASN A 93 10.76 -12.71 -5.66
C ASN A 93 10.46 -11.23 -5.41
N SER A 94 11.01 -10.38 -6.27
CA SER A 94 10.70 -8.94 -6.29
C SER A 94 10.52 -8.44 -7.72
N GLN A 95 9.82 -7.30 -7.84
CA GLN A 95 9.67 -6.53 -9.08
C GLN A 95 10.03 -5.07 -8.82
N GLN A 96 10.45 -4.35 -9.86
CA GLN A 96 10.69 -2.91 -9.79
C GLN A 96 9.39 -2.15 -9.50
N ALA A 97 9.49 -1.06 -8.75
CA ALA A 97 8.35 -0.19 -8.44
C ALA A 97 7.78 0.53 -9.67
N ASN A 98 8.55 0.64 -10.75
CA ASN A 98 8.23 1.46 -11.93
C ASN A 98 7.92 2.93 -11.56
N GLY A 99 8.59 3.40 -10.52
CA GLY A 99 8.46 4.73 -9.93
C GLY A 99 9.47 4.91 -8.82
N SER A 100 9.33 5.97 -8.03
CA SER A 100 10.19 6.26 -6.88
C SER A 100 9.38 6.43 -5.60
N ALA A 101 10.03 6.19 -4.46
CA ALA A 101 9.43 6.24 -3.12
C ALA A 101 8.13 5.41 -3.04
N ALA A 102 8.21 4.11 -3.35
CA ALA A 102 7.10 3.17 -3.20
C ALA A 102 6.70 3.08 -1.73
N CYS A 103 5.54 3.65 -1.36
CA CYS A 103 5.13 3.84 0.04
C CYS A 103 3.90 3.05 0.47
N TYR A 104 3.21 2.37 -0.46
CA TYR A 104 2.00 1.61 -0.14
C TYR A 104 1.84 0.40 -1.04
N VAL A 105 1.45 -0.74 -0.45
CA VAL A 105 1.08 -1.96 -1.17
C VAL A 105 -0.23 -2.50 -0.64
N SER A 106 -1.11 -2.95 -1.53
CA SER A 106 -2.31 -3.72 -1.20
C SER A 106 -2.43 -4.96 -2.07
N ILE A 107 -3.21 -5.93 -1.63
CA ILE A 107 -3.43 -7.20 -2.32
C ILE A 107 -4.93 -7.49 -2.36
N ASN A 108 -5.44 -8.01 -3.47
CA ASN A 108 -6.83 -8.40 -3.58
C ASN A 108 -7.15 -9.67 -2.75
N ASP A 109 -8.43 -9.89 -2.47
CA ASP A 109 -8.90 -11.00 -1.62
C ASP A 109 -8.51 -12.39 -2.13
N THR A 110 -8.32 -12.55 -3.45
CA THR A 110 -7.87 -13.81 -4.05
C THR A 110 -6.36 -14.00 -3.98
N GLY A 111 -5.62 -12.96 -3.62
CA GLY A 111 -4.15 -12.98 -3.63
C GLY A 111 -3.53 -13.00 -5.02
N SER A 112 -4.29 -12.68 -6.07
CA SER A 112 -3.85 -12.76 -7.48
C SER A 112 -3.36 -11.44 -8.06
N THR A 113 -3.56 -10.31 -7.35
CA THR A 113 -3.15 -8.98 -7.84
C THR A 113 -2.68 -8.10 -6.69
N ALA A 114 -1.44 -7.65 -6.76
CA ALA A 114 -0.88 -6.64 -5.86
C ALA A 114 -0.91 -5.26 -6.52
N LEU A 115 -1.25 -4.22 -5.74
CA LEU A 115 -1.26 -2.83 -6.16
C LEU A 115 -0.22 -2.04 -5.39
N LEU A 116 0.48 -1.13 -6.06
CA LEU A 116 1.56 -0.33 -5.49
C LEU A 116 1.31 1.16 -5.76
N ALA A 117 1.55 2.00 -4.77
CA ALA A 117 1.59 3.46 -4.94
C ALA A 117 3.02 3.98 -4.74
N ASN A 118 3.46 4.82 -5.67
CA ASN A 118 4.76 5.49 -5.68
C ASN A 118 4.57 6.97 -5.36
N TYR A 119 5.01 7.39 -4.18
CA TYR A 119 4.86 8.77 -3.73
C TYR A 119 5.72 9.74 -4.56
N GLY A 120 7.00 9.41 -4.75
CA GLY A 120 7.95 10.32 -5.38
C GLY A 120 7.62 10.64 -6.84
N THR A 121 7.15 9.66 -7.60
CA THR A 121 6.76 9.86 -9.02
C THR A 121 5.27 10.09 -9.22
N GLY A 122 4.43 9.90 -8.20
CA GLY A 122 2.98 10.12 -8.30
C GLY A 122 2.30 9.16 -9.28
N ASN A 123 2.67 7.88 -9.26
CA ASN A 123 2.04 6.87 -10.10
C ASN A 123 1.64 5.62 -9.30
N VAL A 124 0.75 4.84 -9.86
CA VAL A 124 0.33 3.55 -9.29
C VAL A 124 0.58 2.42 -10.28
N CYS A 125 0.88 1.24 -9.74
CA CYS A 125 1.17 0.05 -10.52
C CYS A 125 0.34 -1.14 -10.05
N SER A 126 0.11 -2.09 -10.96
CA SER A 126 -0.55 -3.36 -10.67
C SER A 126 0.33 -4.51 -11.11
N TYR A 127 0.44 -5.54 -10.27
CA TYR A 127 1.27 -6.72 -10.49
C TYR A 127 0.43 -7.98 -10.35
N PRO A 128 0.27 -8.79 -11.41
CA PRO A 128 -0.29 -10.13 -11.27
C PRO A 128 0.58 -10.99 -10.36
N VAL A 129 -0.06 -11.77 -9.51
CA VAL A 129 0.57 -12.69 -8.57
C VAL A 129 0.15 -14.11 -8.93
N ALA A 130 1.12 -14.97 -9.18
CA ALA A 130 0.88 -16.39 -9.49
C ALA A 130 0.47 -17.18 -8.23
N ASP A 131 -0.07 -18.39 -8.43
CA ASP A 131 -0.50 -19.28 -7.33
C ASP A 131 0.61 -19.60 -6.34
N ASN A 132 1.87 -19.68 -6.81
CA ASN A 132 3.05 -19.87 -5.96
C ASN A 132 3.51 -18.60 -5.22
N GLY A 133 2.84 -17.46 -5.43
CA GLY A 133 3.13 -16.16 -4.82
C GLY A 133 4.12 -15.28 -5.60
N GLU A 134 4.61 -15.73 -6.75
CA GLU A 134 5.52 -14.92 -7.58
C GLU A 134 4.82 -13.71 -8.19
N LEU A 135 5.42 -12.54 -8.00
CA LEU A 135 5.04 -11.29 -8.66
C LEU A 135 5.49 -11.35 -10.13
N SER A 136 4.57 -11.12 -11.04
CA SER A 136 4.88 -10.89 -12.45
C SER A 136 5.30 -9.43 -12.68
N VAL A 137 5.80 -9.11 -13.87
CA VAL A 137 6.00 -7.71 -14.27
C VAL A 137 4.70 -6.92 -14.22
N ALA A 138 4.79 -5.61 -14.02
CA ALA A 138 3.60 -4.76 -13.93
C ALA A 138 2.69 -4.92 -15.15
N SER A 139 1.41 -5.19 -14.91
CA SER A 139 0.36 -5.29 -15.94
C SER A 139 -0.26 -3.93 -16.26
N ALA A 140 -0.18 -2.98 -15.32
CA ALA A 140 -0.62 -1.61 -15.51
C ALA A 140 0.29 -0.65 -14.75
N ILE A 141 0.54 0.53 -15.36
CA ILE A 141 1.26 1.67 -14.77
C ILE A 141 0.47 2.92 -15.13
N HIS A 142 0.00 3.66 -14.12
CA HIS A 142 -0.78 4.87 -14.33
C HIS A 142 -0.10 6.07 -13.67
N GLN A 143 0.38 7.00 -14.49
CA GLN A 143 0.94 8.26 -14.04
C GLN A 143 -0.19 9.24 -13.72
N HIS A 144 -0.26 9.70 -12.48
CA HIS A 144 -1.17 10.77 -12.08
C HIS A 144 -0.64 12.14 -12.54
N GLN A 145 -1.54 13.11 -12.63
CA GLN A 145 -1.25 14.46 -13.06
C GLN A 145 -1.93 15.46 -12.11
N GLY A 146 -1.31 16.60 -11.94
CA GLY A 146 -1.86 17.68 -11.13
C GLY A 146 -0.90 18.17 -10.06
N SER A 147 -1.33 19.19 -9.34
CA SER A 147 -0.61 19.80 -8.22
C SER A 147 -1.62 20.48 -7.30
N GLY A 148 -1.21 20.83 -6.09
CA GLY A 148 -2.03 21.54 -5.11
C GLY A 148 -1.42 22.89 -4.70
N PRO A 149 -2.07 23.60 -3.76
CA PRO A 149 -1.62 24.94 -3.34
C PRO A 149 -0.37 24.93 -2.45
N ASN A 150 0.00 23.81 -1.85
CA ASN A 150 1.20 23.69 -1.03
C ASN A 150 2.41 23.38 -1.92
N SER A 151 3.20 24.42 -2.24
CA SER A 151 4.33 24.30 -3.17
C SER A 151 5.49 23.42 -2.68
N GLU A 152 5.53 23.05 -1.40
CA GLU A 152 6.56 22.17 -0.81
C GLU A 152 6.15 20.71 -0.80
N ARG A 153 4.83 20.43 -0.82
CA ARG A 153 4.28 19.09 -0.66
C ARG A 153 3.35 18.67 -1.79
N GLN A 154 2.98 19.60 -2.68
CA GLN A 154 2.01 19.40 -3.75
C GLN A 154 2.46 20.04 -5.07
N GLU A 155 3.77 20.11 -5.31
CA GLU A 155 4.35 20.61 -6.56
C GLU A 155 4.02 19.72 -7.77
N ALA A 156 3.71 18.46 -7.51
CA ALA A 156 3.31 17.46 -8.50
C ALA A 156 2.33 16.44 -7.87
N ALA A 157 1.86 15.47 -8.63
CA ALA A 157 1.12 14.31 -8.12
C ALA A 157 2.00 13.46 -7.20
N HIS A 158 1.43 12.97 -6.09
CA HIS A 158 2.08 12.12 -5.08
C HIS A 158 1.09 11.05 -4.62
N ALA A 159 1.06 9.90 -5.30
CA ALA A 159 0.21 8.78 -4.92
C ALA A 159 0.67 8.19 -3.59
N HIS A 160 -0.13 8.35 -2.52
CA HIS A 160 0.27 7.93 -1.17
C HIS A 160 -0.32 6.59 -0.75
N SER A 161 -1.44 6.19 -1.32
CA SER A 161 -2.03 4.86 -1.12
C SER A 161 -2.83 4.43 -2.33
N ILE A 162 -3.02 3.12 -2.47
CA ILE A 162 -3.99 2.53 -3.39
C ILE A 162 -4.65 1.35 -2.69
N VAL A 163 -5.97 1.38 -2.56
CA VAL A 163 -6.76 0.37 -1.85
C VAL A 163 -7.84 -0.21 -2.73
N LEU A 164 -8.22 -1.45 -2.46
CA LEU A 164 -9.29 -2.13 -3.16
C LEU A 164 -10.65 -1.89 -2.50
N SER A 165 -11.72 -1.86 -3.30
CA SER A 165 -13.07 -1.93 -2.79
C SER A 165 -13.33 -3.27 -2.06
N PRO A 166 -14.32 -3.35 -1.14
CA PRO A 166 -14.63 -4.58 -0.42
C PRO A 166 -15.00 -5.77 -1.31
N ASP A 167 -15.48 -5.52 -2.53
CA ASP A 167 -15.82 -6.54 -3.53
C ASP A 167 -14.71 -6.78 -4.58
N ASN A 168 -13.57 -6.11 -4.42
CA ASN A 168 -12.38 -6.19 -5.28
C ASN A 168 -12.60 -5.83 -6.75
N LYS A 169 -13.70 -5.11 -7.08
CA LYS A 169 -13.97 -4.67 -8.45
C LYS A 169 -13.29 -3.36 -8.79
N PHE A 170 -13.02 -2.53 -7.79
CA PHE A 170 -12.45 -1.20 -7.95
C PHE A 170 -11.22 -1.01 -7.08
N ALA A 171 -10.34 -0.11 -7.52
CA ALA A 171 -9.22 0.38 -6.75
C ALA A 171 -9.26 1.91 -6.67
N PHE A 172 -8.78 2.48 -5.56
CA PHE A 172 -8.82 3.91 -5.27
C PHE A 172 -7.47 4.37 -4.79
N ALA A 173 -6.86 5.27 -5.56
CA ALA A 173 -5.58 5.87 -5.20
C ALA A 173 -5.81 7.26 -4.58
N ALA A 174 -5.33 7.45 -3.36
CA ALA A 174 -5.28 8.78 -2.74
C ALA A 174 -3.99 9.48 -3.20
N ASP A 175 -4.15 10.60 -3.88
CA ASP A 175 -3.03 11.40 -4.38
C ASP A 175 -2.91 12.69 -3.57
N LEU A 176 -1.90 12.73 -2.70
CA LEU A 176 -1.63 13.85 -1.81
C LEU A 176 -1.32 15.13 -2.58
N GLY A 177 -0.55 15.00 -3.66
CA GLY A 177 -0.06 16.14 -4.42
C GLY A 177 -1.14 16.85 -5.23
N SER A 178 -2.11 16.12 -5.77
CA SER A 178 -3.18 16.67 -6.61
C SER A 178 -4.50 16.91 -5.89
N ASP A 179 -4.60 16.61 -4.59
CA ASP A 179 -5.84 16.66 -3.81
C ASP A 179 -6.97 15.82 -4.40
N GLN A 180 -6.64 14.60 -4.89
CA GLN A 180 -7.60 13.74 -5.57
C GLN A 180 -7.64 12.32 -5.00
N ILE A 181 -8.81 11.66 -5.16
CA ILE A 181 -8.90 10.20 -5.15
C ILE A 181 -9.19 9.76 -6.59
N ILE A 182 -8.29 8.98 -7.17
CA ILE A 182 -8.42 8.48 -8.53
C ILE A 182 -8.93 7.05 -8.48
N SER A 183 -10.05 6.80 -9.16
CA SER A 183 -10.74 5.51 -9.18
C SER A 183 -10.37 4.71 -10.42
N TYR A 184 -10.24 3.40 -10.24
CA TYR A 184 -9.94 2.43 -11.30
C TYR A 184 -10.89 1.25 -11.22
N GLN A 185 -11.26 0.68 -12.36
CA GLN A 185 -11.83 -0.66 -12.42
C GLN A 185 -10.70 -1.68 -12.48
N LEU A 186 -10.74 -2.68 -11.59
CA LEU A 186 -9.79 -3.79 -11.59
C LEU A 186 -10.33 -4.97 -12.39
N HIS A 187 -9.56 -5.44 -13.36
CA HIS A 187 -9.76 -6.71 -14.03
C HIS A 187 -8.91 -7.78 -13.35
N SER A 188 -9.51 -8.51 -12.41
CA SER A 188 -8.81 -9.47 -11.53
C SER A 188 -8.07 -10.58 -12.29
N ASP A 189 -8.57 -10.99 -13.47
CA ASP A 189 -7.97 -12.06 -14.26
C ASP A 189 -6.65 -11.65 -14.93
N THR A 190 -6.48 -10.35 -15.19
CA THR A 190 -5.30 -9.82 -15.90
C THR A 190 -4.47 -8.88 -15.05
N GLY A 191 -4.99 -8.45 -13.90
CA GLY A 191 -4.41 -7.39 -13.09
C GLY A 191 -4.49 -6.00 -13.71
N GLN A 192 -5.22 -5.81 -14.81
CA GLN A 192 -5.35 -4.51 -15.47
C GLN A 192 -6.18 -3.54 -14.64
N LEU A 193 -5.70 -2.30 -14.54
CA LEU A 193 -6.44 -1.18 -13.98
C LEU A 193 -6.95 -0.29 -15.12
N LEU A 194 -8.26 -0.05 -15.18
CA LEU A 194 -8.85 0.89 -16.14
C LEU A 194 -9.25 2.17 -15.39
N PRO A 195 -8.71 3.34 -15.76
CA PRO A 195 -9.10 4.60 -15.14
C PRO A 195 -10.59 4.87 -15.31
N LEU A 196 -11.25 5.32 -14.24
CA LEU A 196 -12.66 5.73 -14.23
C LEU A 196 -12.79 7.24 -14.05
N ALA A 197 -12.81 7.69 -12.80
CA ALA A 197 -13.04 9.07 -12.42
C ALA A 197 -12.07 9.50 -11.33
N ALA A 198 -11.87 10.82 -11.20
CA ALA A 198 -11.17 11.43 -10.08
C ALA A 198 -12.18 12.21 -9.24
N LEU A 199 -12.20 11.98 -7.92
CA LEU A 199 -12.90 12.81 -6.95
C LEU A 199 -11.95 13.92 -6.51
N GLN A 200 -12.26 15.16 -6.87
CA GLN A 200 -11.53 16.34 -6.38
C GLN A 200 -11.94 16.63 -4.94
N LEU A 201 -10.97 16.80 -4.07
CA LEU A 201 -11.14 17.16 -2.66
C LEU A 201 -10.83 18.63 -2.43
N GLN A 202 -10.92 19.05 -1.16
CA GLN A 202 -10.55 20.41 -0.76
C GLN A 202 -9.10 20.69 -1.12
N ALA A 203 -8.84 21.82 -1.77
CA ALA A 203 -7.49 22.24 -2.13
C ALA A 203 -6.60 22.38 -0.88
N GLY A 204 -5.42 21.78 -0.92
CA GLY A 204 -4.47 21.73 0.18
C GLY A 204 -4.77 20.68 1.24
N SER A 205 -5.71 19.76 0.99
CA SER A 205 -6.06 18.72 1.96
C SER A 205 -5.01 17.61 2.07
N GLY A 206 -4.38 17.24 0.97
CA GLY A 206 -3.38 16.18 0.93
C GLY A 206 -3.93 14.81 1.34
N PRO A 207 -4.79 14.18 0.52
CA PRO A 207 -5.32 12.86 0.82
C PRO A 207 -4.21 11.82 0.93
N ARG A 208 -4.25 11.00 1.99
CA ARG A 208 -3.15 10.08 2.32
C ARG A 208 -3.56 8.62 2.31
N HIS A 209 -4.40 8.20 3.26
CA HIS A 209 -4.88 6.83 3.37
C HIS A 209 -6.40 6.77 3.37
N LEU A 210 -6.93 5.79 2.65
CA LEU A 210 -8.36 5.48 2.58
C LEU A 210 -8.60 4.09 3.16
N VAL A 211 -9.70 3.93 3.90
CA VAL A 211 -10.15 2.63 4.41
C VAL A 211 -11.66 2.51 4.25
N PHE A 212 -12.11 1.37 3.71
CA PHE A 212 -13.53 1.07 3.61
C PHE A 212 -14.10 0.59 4.94
N HIS A 213 -15.36 0.93 5.21
CA HIS A 213 -16.10 0.32 6.31
C HIS A 213 -16.32 -1.18 6.02
N PRO A 214 -16.14 -2.07 7.00
CA PRO A 214 -16.12 -3.52 6.74
C PRO A 214 -17.45 -4.12 6.26
N THR A 215 -18.57 -3.44 6.49
CA THR A 215 -19.92 -3.97 6.19
C THR A 215 -20.87 -2.95 5.55
N GLN A 216 -20.45 -1.71 5.33
CA GLN A 216 -21.32 -0.67 4.79
C GLN A 216 -20.65 0.08 3.63
N ASN A 217 -21.45 0.68 2.76
CA ASN A 217 -20.99 1.34 1.53
C ASN A 217 -20.47 2.75 1.80
N PHE A 218 -19.46 2.88 2.65
CA PHE A 218 -18.71 4.12 2.83
C PHE A 218 -17.24 3.86 3.21
N ALA A 219 -16.46 4.89 3.09
CA ALA A 219 -15.03 4.87 3.38
C ALA A 219 -14.63 6.10 4.20
N PHE A 220 -13.51 5.97 4.91
CA PHE A 220 -12.87 7.05 5.64
C PHE A 220 -11.55 7.38 4.97
N LEU A 221 -11.35 8.64 4.66
CA LEU A 221 -10.12 9.18 4.12
C LEU A 221 -9.45 10.05 5.18
N ILE A 222 -8.17 9.82 5.44
CA ILE A 222 -7.35 10.77 6.20
C ILE A 222 -6.59 11.69 5.26
N SER A 223 -6.68 13.01 5.52
CA SER A 223 -5.94 14.05 4.81
C SER A 223 -4.80 14.54 5.70
N GLU A 224 -3.56 14.38 5.19
CA GLU A 224 -2.33 14.66 5.96
C GLU A 224 -2.16 16.14 6.27
N LEU A 225 -2.30 17.00 5.24
CA LEU A 225 -1.90 18.40 5.33
C LEU A 225 -2.83 19.26 6.20
N ILE A 226 -4.07 18.79 6.42
CA ILE A 226 -5.06 19.48 7.26
C ILE A 226 -5.48 18.67 8.49
N SER A 227 -4.88 17.48 8.70
CA SER A 227 -5.18 16.57 9.84
C SER A 227 -6.68 16.28 10.00
N GLN A 228 -7.35 15.95 8.90
CA GLN A 228 -8.80 15.73 8.85
C GLN A 228 -9.15 14.31 8.39
N VAL A 229 -10.22 13.75 8.95
CA VAL A 229 -10.88 12.55 8.45
C VAL A 229 -12.14 12.95 7.70
N THR A 230 -12.24 12.54 6.44
CA THR A 230 -13.42 12.77 5.58
C THR A 230 -14.19 11.47 5.40
N LEU A 231 -15.52 11.53 5.58
CA LEU A 231 -16.43 10.43 5.29
C LEU A 231 -16.85 10.48 3.84
N LEU A 232 -16.78 9.33 3.15
CA LEU A 232 -17.12 9.18 1.74
C LEU A 232 -18.20 8.10 1.59
N SER A 233 -19.26 8.37 0.81
CA SER A 233 -20.14 7.32 0.32
C SER A 233 -19.48 6.56 -0.82
N TYR A 234 -19.80 5.28 -0.96
CA TYR A 234 -19.29 4.39 -2.00
C TYR A 234 -20.45 3.72 -2.73
N ASP A 235 -20.47 3.82 -4.05
CA ASP A 235 -21.38 3.08 -4.92
C ASP A 235 -20.68 1.83 -5.47
N ALA A 236 -21.06 0.65 -4.98
CA ALA A 236 -20.47 -0.63 -5.39
C ALA A 236 -20.80 -1.03 -6.84
N THR A 237 -21.72 -0.33 -7.50
CA THR A 237 -22.08 -0.61 -8.91
C THR A 237 -21.20 0.15 -9.87
N SER A 238 -20.91 1.40 -9.58
CA SER A 238 -20.16 2.32 -10.45
C SER A 238 -18.71 2.56 -10.01
N GLY A 239 -18.36 2.24 -8.75
CA GLY A 239 -17.08 2.61 -8.15
C GLY A 239 -16.99 4.10 -7.78
N GLU A 240 -18.13 4.82 -7.75
CA GLU A 240 -18.13 6.25 -7.43
C GLU A 240 -17.98 6.50 -5.92
N LEU A 241 -17.10 7.46 -5.58
CA LEU A 241 -16.96 8.02 -4.24
C LEU A 241 -17.52 9.44 -4.19
N ARG A 242 -18.22 9.80 -3.11
CA ARG A 242 -18.72 11.18 -2.87
C ARG A 242 -18.47 11.58 -1.42
N VAL A 243 -18.07 12.82 -1.20
CA VAL A 243 -17.96 13.42 0.14
C VAL A 243 -19.35 13.54 0.76
N LEU A 244 -19.47 13.14 2.06
CA LEU A 244 -20.71 13.23 2.85
C LEU A 244 -20.71 14.40 3.83
#